data_fad9095a11f4e024389080f7d27f0eca
#
_entry.id   fad9095a11f4e024389080f7d27f0eca
#
_cell.length_a   1.000
_cell.length_b   1.000
_cell.length_c   1.000
_cell.angle_alpha   90.00
_cell.angle_beta   90.00
_cell.angle_gamma   90.00
#
_symmetry.space_group_name_H-M   'P 1'
#
loop_
_entity.id
_entity.type
_entity.pdbx_description
1 polymer ?
#
loop_
_entity_poly.entity_id
_entity_poly.type
_entity_poly.pdbx_seq_one_letter_code
_entity_poly.pdbx_strand_id
1 'polypeptide(L)'
;MRNIFPKIVLLIAACFIQLIVFSQIKKVDAIGITVSQMDRSVKFYSEVLGFKKVSDVELYGTEYEQLQGIFGLRMRIVRMQLGDEFIELTDYLTTGGRSIPEDAKSNDLFFQHIAIVVGDMDRAYQQLKRFNVEHVSTAPQTLPRSIPAAEGIKAFYFHDPDKHNLELIFFPKGKGQAKWQSSNGKVFLGIDHTAIGVSNTDSSLKFYRDILGIERKGDSWNNGIEQSHLNFVENASLHITGLRAAEGPGVEFLQYIVPGPGKAYPADSRTDDIWHWQTIFITDDAEKLYNEFKNSFYKIISGQLVQLYAKDGRHSKAFIVRDGDGHAALIRETVN
;
A
#
# COMPACT_ATOMS: atom_id res chain seq x y z
N MET A 1 -30.28 41.37 62.26
CA MET A 1 -28.96 41.24 61.62
C MET A 1 -29.01 40.02 60.68
N ARG A 2 -29.07 40.21 59.39
CA ARG A 2 -29.13 39.15 58.39
C ARG A 2 -27.78 39.05 57.73
N ASN A 3 -27.08 37.93 57.98
CA ASN A 3 -25.79 37.62 57.31
C ASN A 3 -26.06 37.15 55.87
N ILE A 4 -25.55 37.93 54.89
CA ILE A 4 -25.53 37.58 53.49
C ILE A 4 -24.11 37.06 53.17
N PHE A 5 -23.98 35.74 52.95
CA PHE A 5 -22.76 35.13 52.38
C PHE A 5 -22.83 35.20 50.86
N PRO A 6 -21.81 35.68 50.14
CA PRO A 6 -21.77 35.62 48.70
C PRO A 6 -21.37 34.20 48.27
N LYS A 7 -22.17 33.57 47.44
CA LYS A 7 -21.83 32.33 46.73
C LYS A 7 -20.80 32.64 45.63
N ILE A 8 -19.58 32.21 45.82
CA ILE A 8 -18.54 32.24 44.79
C ILE A 8 -18.87 31.07 43.84
N VAL A 9 -19.31 31.37 42.60
CA VAL A 9 -19.46 30.40 41.51
C VAL A 9 -18.10 30.29 40.82
N LEU A 10 -17.41 29.18 41.04
CA LEU A 10 -16.15 28.86 40.37
C LEU A 10 -16.48 28.32 38.96
N LEU A 11 -16.30 29.15 37.92
CA LEU A 11 -16.38 28.72 36.52
C LEU A 11 -15.08 28.01 36.19
N ILE A 12 -15.11 26.68 36.10
CA ILE A 12 -14.03 25.88 35.57
C ILE A 12 -14.17 25.94 34.04
N ALA A 13 -13.38 26.78 33.35
CA ALA A 13 -13.23 26.74 31.93
C ALA A 13 -12.39 25.53 31.55
N ALA A 14 -13.04 24.48 31.08
CA ALA A 14 -12.36 23.35 30.47
C ALA A 14 -11.79 23.78 29.10
N CYS A 15 -10.51 24.13 29.08
CA CYS A 15 -9.78 24.26 27.81
C CYS A 15 -9.64 22.89 27.16
N PHE A 16 -10.48 22.60 26.17
CA PHE A 16 -10.23 21.52 25.23
C PHE A 16 -9.04 21.92 24.36
N ILE A 17 -7.83 21.49 24.74
CA ILE A 17 -6.68 21.52 23.83
C ILE A 17 -6.99 20.44 22.79
N GLN A 18 -7.47 20.87 21.61
CA GLN A 18 -7.46 20.03 20.43
C GLN A 18 -5.98 19.80 20.08
N LEU A 19 -5.46 18.63 20.43
CA LEU A 19 -4.20 18.14 19.89
C LEU A 19 -4.39 18.01 18.38
N ILE A 20 -3.87 19.00 17.63
CA ILE A 20 -3.73 18.89 16.19
C ILE A 20 -2.66 17.80 16.00
N VAL A 21 -3.09 16.58 15.74
CA VAL A 21 -2.20 15.51 15.32
C VAL A 21 -1.75 15.87 13.92
N PHE A 22 -0.58 16.47 13.79
CA PHE A 22 0.06 16.63 12.49
C PHE A 22 0.38 15.24 11.97
N SER A 23 -0.11 14.92 10.78
CA SER A 23 0.29 13.70 10.07
C SER A 23 1.81 13.67 9.97
N GLN A 24 2.43 12.61 10.47
CA GLN A 24 3.88 12.44 10.38
C GLN A 24 4.28 12.06 8.95
N ILE A 25 3.36 11.45 8.18
CA ILE A 25 3.55 11.11 6.77
C ILE A 25 2.87 12.16 5.88
N LYS A 26 3.65 12.75 4.97
CA LYS A 26 3.15 13.71 3.98
C LYS A 26 2.49 13.05 2.79
N LYS A 27 3.14 12.00 2.27
CA LYS A 27 2.64 11.31 1.09
C LYS A 27 3.05 9.84 1.05
N VAL A 28 2.29 9.06 0.29
CA VAL A 28 2.73 7.78 -0.27
C VAL A 28 3.42 8.10 -1.60
N ASP A 29 4.75 7.93 -1.65
CA ASP A 29 5.56 8.32 -2.81
C ASP A 29 5.55 7.30 -3.94
N ALA A 30 5.59 6.03 -3.57
CA ALA A 30 5.53 4.91 -4.51
C ALA A 30 5.18 3.62 -3.76
N ILE A 31 4.83 2.58 -4.53
CA ILE A 31 4.72 1.22 -4.02
C ILE A 31 5.90 0.42 -4.58
N GLY A 32 6.76 -0.07 -3.68
CA GLY A 32 7.89 -0.93 -4.02
C GLY A 32 7.45 -2.38 -4.18
N ILE A 33 7.91 -3.04 -5.23
CA ILE A 33 7.59 -4.42 -5.60
C ILE A 33 8.89 -5.15 -5.93
N THR A 34 9.19 -6.24 -5.21
CA THR A 34 10.34 -7.08 -5.51
C THR A 34 10.02 -7.98 -6.69
N VAL A 35 10.85 -7.96 -7.73
CA VAL A 35 10.65 -8.72 -8.98
C VAL A 35 11.81 -9.68 -9.23
N SER A 36 11.55 -10.81 -9.90
CA SER A 36 12.56 -11.82 -10.18
C SER A 36 13.39 -11.54 -11.45
N GLN A 37 12.86 -10.73 -12.38
CA GLN A 37 13.53 -10.36 -13.63
C GLN A 37 13.07 -8.95 -14.06
N MET A 38 13.90 -7.95 -13.89
CA MET A 38 13.57 -6.56 -14.14
C MET A 38 13.04 -6.29 -15.54
N ASP A 39 13.72 -6.79 -16.59
CA ASP A 39 13.33 -6.46 -17.95
C ASP A 39 11.97 -7.07 -18.35
N ARG A 40 11.65 -8.26 -17.83
CA ARG A 40 10.34 -8.89 -17.99
C ARG A 40 9.25 -8.07 -17.32
N SER A 41 9.48 -7.63 -16.09
CA SER A 41 8.52 -6.83 -15.33
C SER A 41 8.33 -5.45 -15.96
N VAL A 42 9.41 -4.75 -16.33
CA VAL A 42 9.33 -3.45 -17.03
C VAL A 42 8.53 -3.58 -18.31
N LYS A 43 8.76 -4.64 -19.11
CA LYS A 43 7.98 -4.90 -20.33
C LYS A 43 6.49 -5.08 -20.02
N PHE A 44 6.16 -5.90 -19.04
CA PHE A 44 4.77 -6.13 -18.62
C PHE A 44 4.08 -4.82 -18.19
N TYR A 45 4.65 -4.10 -17.24
CA TYR A 45 4.05 -2.86 -16.75
C TYR A 45 3.94 -1.78 -17.84
N SER A 46 4.89 -1.74 -18.80
CA SER A 46 4.84 -0.77 -19.90
C SER A 46 3.86 -1.15 -20.99
N GLU A 47 3.95 -2.38 -21.53
CA GLU A 47 3.17 -2.78 -22.71
C GLU A 47 1.74 -3.19 -22.38
N VAL A 48 1.53 -3.83 -21.21
CA VAL A 48 0.21 -4.30 -20.80
C VAL A 48 -0.58 -3.20 -20.07
N LEU A 49 0.08 -2.46 -19.17
CA LEU A 49 -0.59 -1.53 -18.25
C LEU A 49 -0.31 -0.05 -18.55
N GLY A 50 0.59 0.24 -19.51
CA GLY A 50 0.86 1.59 -19.97
C GLY A 50 1.70 2.45 -19.02
N PHE A 51 2.41 1.85 -18.08
CA PHE A 51 3.37 2.57 -17.23
C PHE A 51 4.54 3.09 -18.05
N LYS A 52 5.11 4.22 -17.65
CA LYS A 52 6.30 4.83 -18.25
C LYS A 52 7.49 4.68 -17.32
N LYS A 53 8.61 4.19 -17.81
CA LYS A 53 9.87 4.16 -17.07
C LYS A 53 10.38 5.59 -16.85
N VAL A 54 10.64 5.95 -15.58
CA VAL A 54 11.13 7.28 -15.16
C VAL A 54 12.61 7.25 -14.83
N SER A 55 13.05 6.21 -14.13
CA SER A 55 14.46 6.02 -13.80
C SER A 55 14.82 4.54 -13.75
N ASP A 56 16.12 4.26 -13.86
CA ASP A 56 16.68 2.90 -13.87
C ASP A 56 18.10 3.01 -13.27
N VAL A 57 18.28 2.49 -12.07
CA VAL A 57 19.53 2.64 -11.32
C VAL A 57 19.92 1.34 -10.64
N GLU A 58 21.22 1.08 -10.59
CA GLU A 58 21.78 0.04 -9.73
C GLU A 58 22.30 0.67 -8.45
N LEU A 59 22.01 0.04 -7.31
CA LEU A 59 22.39 0.44 -5.97
C LEU A 59 23.11 -0.70 -5.26
N TYR A 60 24.15 -0.37 -4.53
CA TYR A 60 24.97 -1.27 -3.71
C TYR A 60 25.72 -0.44 -2.67
N GLY A 61 26.29 -1.11 -1.68
CA GLY A 61 27.03 -0.46 -0.60
C GLY A 61 26.39 -0.69 0.75
N THR A 62 27.16 -0.40 1.79
CA THR A 62 26.80 -0.71 3.18
C THR A 62 25.49 -0.06 3.61
N GLU A 63 25.19 1.15 3.13
CA GLU A 63 23.94 1.85 3.44
C GLU A 63 22.72 1.11 2.91
N TYR A 64 22.78 0.55 1.71
CA TYR A 64 21.69 -0.23 1.13
C TYR A 64 21.58 -1.62 1.75
N GLU A 65 22.72 -2.26 2.10
CA GLU A 65 22.74 -3.51 2.85
C GLU A 65 22.04 -3.34 4.21
N GLN A 66 22.36 -2.26 4.92
CA GLN A 66 21.74 -1.94 6.19
C GLN A 66 20.26 -1.59 6.05
N LEU A 67 19.88 -0.84 5.00
CA LEU A 67 18.50 -0.48 4.74
C LEU A 67 17.63 -1.70 4.49
N GLN A 68 18.10 -2.60 3.62
CA GLN A 68 17.35 -3.79 3.20
C GLN A 68 17.56 -5.00 4.12
N GLY A 69 18.51 -4.93 5.07
CA GLY A 69 18.84 -6.03 5.96
C GLY A 69 19.48 -7.24 5.23
N ILE A 70 20.17 -7.01 4.11
CA ILE A 70 20.77 -8.05 3.26
C ILE A 70 22.25 -7.74 3.04
N PHE A 71 23.13 -8.64 3.46
CA PHE A 71 24.58 -8.52 3.24
C PHE A 71 24.96 -8.87 1.80
N GLY A 72 25.93 -8.13 1.24
CA GLY A 72 26.42 -8.33 -0.12
C GLY A 72 25.44 -7.91 -1.21
N LEU A 73 24.51 -7.01 -0.86
CA LEU A 73 23.44 -6.54 -1.72
C LEU A 73 23.94 -5.77 -2.94
N ARG A 74 23.46 -6.16 -4.12
CA ARG A 74 23.41 -5.35 -5.32
C ARG A 74 22.00 -5.45 -5.90
N MET A 75 21.33 -4.34 -6.10
CA MET A 75 19.95 -4.32 -6.60
C MET A 75 19.78 -3.30 -7.73
N ARG A 76 18.89 -3.59 -8.65
CA ARG A 76 18.43 -2.66 -9.69
C ARG A 76 17.03 -2.18 -9.33
N ILE A 77 16.83 -0.87 -9.31
CA ILE A 77 15.53 -0.25 -9.06
C ILE A 77 15.10 0.50 -10.30
N VAL A 78 13.92 0.16 -10.80
CA VAL A 78 13.28 0.88 -11.90
C VAL A 78 12.01 1.54 -11.37
N ARG A 79 12.00 2.88 -11.40
CA ARG A 79 10.80 3.66 -11.06
C ARG A 79 9.94 3.82 -12.30
N MET A 80 8.67 3.50 -12.17
CA MET A 80 7.68 3.56 -13.24
C MET A 80 6.49 4.41 -12.83
N GLN A 81 5.90 5.14 -13.77
CA GLN A 81 4.82 6.10 -13.55
C GLN A 81 3.57 5.69 -14.33
N LEU A 82 2.41 5.77 -13.68
CA LEU A 82 1.09 5.74 -14.31
C LEU A 82 0.23 6.87 -13.73
N GLY A 83 -0.23 7.81 -14.58
CA GLY A 83 -0.87 9.03 -14.09
C GLY A 83 0.11 9.87 -13.28
N ASP A 84 -0.27 10.19 -12.05
CA ASP A 84 0.56 10.92 -11.09
C ASP A 84 1.26 9.99 -10.10
N GLU A 85 0.98 8.68 -10.14
CA GLU A 85 1.44 7.70 -9.16
C GLU A 85 2.62 6.89 -9.69
N PHE A 86 3.38 6.31 -8.75
CA PHE A 86 4.61 5.58 -9.03
C PHE A 86 4.64 4.21 -8.38
N ILE A 87 5.32 3.29 -9.06
CA ILE A 87 5.84 2.04 -8.48
C ILE A 87 7.36 2.02 -8.58
N GLU A 88 8.02 1.31 -7.68
CA GLU A 88 9.45 1.00 -7.74
C GLU A 88 9.64 -0.51 -7.82
N LEU A 89 9.99 -1.01 -9.01
CA LEU A 89 10.36 -2.40 -9.21
C LEU A 89 11.80 -2.60 -8.71
N THR A 90 12.02 -3.59 -7.84
CA THR A 90 13.34 -3.91 -7.29
C THR A 90 13.74 -5.33 -7.65
N ASP A 91 14.87 -5.49 -8.35
CA ASP A 91 15.48 -6.77 -8.69
C ASP A 91 16.80 -6.92 -7.91
N TYR A 92 16.91 -7.98 -7.10
CA TYR A 92 18.08 -8.26 -6.29
C TYR A 92 19.08 -9.11 -7.06
N LEU A 93 20.11 -8.47 -7.62
CA LEU A 93 21.05 -9.08 -8.58
C LEU A 93 22.04 -10.09 -7.97
N THR A 94 22.32 -10.00 -6.68
CA THR A 94 23.31 -10.84 -5.98
C THR A 94 22.70 -11.86 -5.04
N THR A 95 21.42 -11.73 -4.73
CA THR A 95 20.70 -12.64 -3.84
C THR A 95 19.45 -13.16 -4.55
N GLY A 96 18.96 -14.30 -4.15
CA GLY A 96 17.74 -14.89 -4.72
C GLY A 96 16.70 -15.05 -3.61
N GLY A 97 15.60 -14.33 -3.72
CA GLY A 97 14.47 -14.50 -2.82
C GLY A 97 13.57 -15.67 -3.22
N ARG A 98 12.68 -16.04 -2.33
CA ARG A 98 11.70 -17.10 -2.53
C ARG A 98 10.55 -16.60 -3.41
N SER A 99 10.05 -17.45 -4.30
CA SER A 99 8.87 -17.16 -5.12
C SER A 99 7.60 -17.16 -4.28
N ILE A 100 6.57 -16.44 -4.73
CA ILE A 100 5.22 -16.50 -4.16
C ILE A 100 4.76 -17.97 -4.19
N PRO A 101 4.22 -18.50 -3.07
CA PRO A 101 3.71 -19.87 -3.03
C PRO A 101 2.62 -20.10 -4.10
N GLU A 102 2.65 -21.25 -4.78
CA GLU A 102 1.65 -21.58 -5.81
C GLU A 102 0.22 -21.67 -5.27
N ASP A 103 0.08 -22.00 -3.99
CA ASP A 103 -1.19 -22.11 -3.27
C ASP A 103 -1.56 -20.83 -2.49
N ALA A 104 -0.93 -19.68 -2.84
CA ALA A 104 -1.26 -18.37 -2.29
C ALA A 104 -2.71 -17.98 -2.62
N LYS A 105 -3.39 -17.35 -1.66
CA LYS A 105 -4.78 -16.92 -1.79
C LYS A 105 -4.93 -15.46 -1.44
N SER A 106 -6.01 -14.86 -1.93
CA SER A 106 -6.28 -13.43 -1.66
C SER A 106 -6.58 -13.13 -0.18
N ASN A 107 -6.86 -14.11 0.65
CA ASN A 107 -7.03 -13.94 2.09
C ASN A 107 -5.78 -14.24 2.94
N ASP A 108 -4.64 -14.57 2.30
CA ASP A 108 -3.37 -14.72 3.03
C ASP A 108 -2.88 -13.35 3.53
N LEU A 109 -2.21 -13.31 4.70
CA LEU A 109 -1.75 -12.06 5.29
C LEU A 109 -0.56 -11.42 4.55
N PHE A 110 0.12 -12.14 3.66
CA PHE A 110 1.11 -11.55 2.75
C PHE A 110 0.51 -11.05 1.43
N PHE A 111 -0.83 -11.13 1.27
CA PHE A 111 -1.51 -10.58 0.11
C PHE A 111 -1.35 -9.05 0.08
N GLN A 112 -0.89 -8.55 -1.06
CA GLN A 112 -0.87 -7.13 -1.37
C GLN A 112 -1.16 -6.93 -2.85
N HIS A 113 -1.84 -5.83 -3.19
CA HIS A 113 -2.02 -5.39 -4.58
C HIS A 113 -1.93 -3.88 -4.72
N ILE A 114 -1.82 -3.40 -5.94
CA ILE A 114 -2.12 -2.03 -6.35
C ILE A 114 -3.42 -2.02 -7.15
N ALA A 115 -4.30 -1.06 -6.87
CA ALA A 115 -5.53 -0.85 -7.62
C ALA A 115 -5.31 0.18 -8.74
N ILE A 116 -5.25 -0.33 -9.96
CA ILE A 116 -5.03 0.42 -11.19
C ILE A 116 -6.38 0.92 -11.71
N VAL A 117 -6.57 2.24 -11.68
CA VAL A 117 -7.82 2.85 -12.13
C VAL A 117 -7.92 2.82 -13.65
N VAL A 118 -9.07 2.37 -14.13
CA VAL A 118 -9.37 2.32 -15.56
C VAL A 118 -10.53 3.23 -15.94
N GLY A 119 -10.42 3.87 -17.09
CA GLY A 119 -11.49 4.70 -17.63
C GLY A 119 -12.63 3.89 -18.29
N ASP A 120 -12.33 2.62 -18.60
CA ASP A 120 -13.26 1.67 -19.22
C ASP A 120 -12.80 0.24 -18.88
N MET A 121 -13.60 -0.44 -18.04
CA MET A 121 -13.27 -1.79 -17.55
C MET A 121 -13.23 -2.81 -18.70
N ASP A 122 -14.15 -2.71 -19.67
CA ASP A 122 -14.22 -3.70 -20.75
C ASP A 122 -13.01 -3.58 -21.68
N ARG A 123 -12.59 -2.36 -22.02
CA ARG A 123 -11.38 -2.11 -22.81
C ARG A 123 -10.12 -2.61 -22.11
N ALA A 124 -9.99 -2.31 -20.81
CA ALA A 124 -8.86 -2.76 -20.00
C ALA A 124 -8.81 -4.29 -19.92
N TYR A 125 -9.93 -4.93 -19.63
CA TYR A 125 -10.03 -6.39 -19.58
C TYR A 125 -9.70 -7.06 -20.93
N GLN A 126 -10.18 -6.50 -22.05
CA GLN A 126 -9.80 -7.00 -23.39
C GLN A 126 -8.29 -6.86 -23.64
N GLN A 127 -7.66 -5.81 -23.13
CA GLN A 127 -6.20 -5.66 -23.22
C GLN A 127 -5.47 -6.75 -22.46
N LEU A 128 -5.86 -7.05 -21.20
CA LEU A 128 -5.27 -8.15 -20.44
C LEU A 128 -5.42 -9.49 -21.18
N LYS A 129 -6.58 -9.75 -21.78
CA LYS A 129 -6.79 -10.99 -22.57
C LYS A 129 -5.89 -11.08 -23.79
N ARG A 130 -5.62 -9.97 -24.52
CA ARG A 130 -4.70 -9.95 -25.67
C ARG A 130 -3.26 -10.34 -25.30
N PHE A 131 -2.86 -10.04 -24.06
CA PHE A 131 -1.54 -10.39 -23.53
C PHE A 131 -1.53 -11.72 -22.76
N ASN A 132 -2.64 -12.45 -22.76
CA ASN A 132 -2.81 -13.72 -22.03
C ASN A 132 -2.44 -13.58 -20.53
N VAL A 133 -2.82 -12.47 -19.91
CA VAL A 133 -2.56 -12.22 -18.49
C VAL A 133 -3.36 -13.21 -17.64
N GLU A 134 -2.73 -13.78 -16.62
CA GLU A 134 -3.36 -14.75 -15.74
C GLU A 134 -4.37 -14.06 -14.80
N HIS A 135 -5.58 -14.61 -14.73
CA HIS A 135 -6.67 -14.09 -13.91
C HIS A 135 -6.67 -14.70 -12.50
N VAL A 136 -7.02 -13.90 -11.52
CA VAL A 136 -7.45 -14.33 -10.19
C VAL A 136 -8.97 -14.34 -10.11
N SER A 137 -9.61 -13.21 -10.48
CA SER A 137 -11.07 -13.13 -10.56
C SER A 137 -11.62 -13.99 -11.69
N THR A 138 -12.82 -14.52 -11.52
CA THR A 138 -13.51 -15.29 -12.58
C THR A 138 -13.82 -14.43 -13.82
N ALA A 139 -14.16 -13.16 -13.60
CA ALA A 139 -14.39 -12.11 -14.60
C ALA A 139 -14.43 -10.75 -13.88
N PRO A 140 -14.47 -9.60 -14.58
CA PRO A 140 -14.75 -8.33 -13.95
C PRO A 140 -16.09 -8.37 -13.19
N GLN A 141 -16.06 -8.01 -11.91
CA GLN A 141 -17.23 -7.97 -11.03
C GLN A 141 -17.75 -6.54 -10.92
N THR A 142 -19.08 -6.39 -10.84
CA THR A 142 -19.72 -5.11 -10.50
C THR A 142 -20.31 -5.23 -9.12
N LEU A 143 -19.83 -4.44 -8.16
CA LEU A 143 -20.28 -4.53 -6.79
C LEU A 143 -21.76 -4.06 -6.66
N PRO A 144 -22.61 -4.84 -5.94
CA PRO A 144 -24.04 -4.66 -5.94
C PRO A 144 -24.49 -3.55 -4.98
N ARG A 145 -25.78 -3.16 -5.08
CA ARG A 145 -26.45 -2.21 -4.18
C ARG A 145 -26.43 -2.60 -2.71
N SER A 146 -26.33 -3.90 -2.42
CA SER A 146 -26.21 -4.40 -1.05
C SER A 146 -24.93 -3.94 -0.37
N ILE A 147 -23.95 -3.42 -1.13
CA ILE A 147 -22.71 -2.82 -0.63
C ILE A 147 -22.73 -1.31 -0.96
N PRO A 148 -23.42 -0.46 -0.19
CA PRO A 148 -23.67 0.94 -0.60
C PRO A 148 -22.40 1.78 -0.79
N ALA A 149 -21.35 1.51 0.00
CA ALA A 149 -20.06 2.21 -0.12
C ALA A 149 -19.39 1.94 -1.49
N ALA A 150 -19.56 0.74 -2.03
CA ALA A 150 -18.92 0.28 -3.25
C ALA A 150 -19.89 0.04 -4.42
N GLU A 151 -21.19 0.38 -4.28
CA GLU A 151 -22.20 0.18 -5.33
C GLU A 151 -21.72 0.69 -6.70
N GLY A 152 -21.78 -0.20 -7.69
CA GLY A 152 -21.44 0.10 -9.08
C GLY A 152 -19.95 0.18 -9.40
N ILE A 153 -19.05 0.11 -8.41
CA ILE A 153 -17.62 -0.06 -8.65
C ILE A 153 -17.41 -1.39 -9.37
N LYS A 154 -16.59 -1.37 -10.43
CA LYS A 154 -16.16 -2.60 -11.09
C LYS A 154 -14.74 -2.90 -10.71
N ALA A 155 -14.44 -4.17 -10.43
CA ALA A 155 -13.12 -4.63 -10.02
C ALA A 155 -12.75 -5.96 -10.66
N PHE A 156 -11.45 -6.19 -10.85
CA PHE A 156 -10.92 -7.40 -11.45
C PHE A 156 -9.49 -7.66 -10.98
N TYR A 157 -9.22 -8.82 -10.37
CA TYR A 157 -7.89 -9.23 -9.92
C TYR A 157 -7.20 -10.12 -10.94
N PHE A 158 -5.90 -9.90 -11.12
CA PHE A 158 -5.05 -10.64 -12.04
C PHE A 158 -3.60 -10.66 -11.54
N HIS A 159 -2.75 -11.47 -12.16
CA HIS A 159 -1.34 -11.58 -11.80
C HIS A 159 -0.41 -10.86 -12.78
N ASP A 160 0.67 -10.32 -12.24
CA ASP A 160 1.84 -9.97 -13.04
C ASP A 160 2.70 -11.23 -13.34
N PRO A 161 3.83 -11.12 -14.09
CA PRO A 161 4.68 -12.27 -14.40
C PRO A 161 5.33 -12.97 -13.20
N ASP A 162 5.41 -12.33 -12.04
CA ASP A 162 5.94 -12.89 -10.80
C ASP A 162 4.85 -13.38 -9.83
N LYS A 163 3.58 -13.39 -10.28
CA LYS A 163 2.40 -13.78 -9.50
C LYS A 163 1.99 -12.76 -8.43
N HIS A 164 2.45 -11.51 -8.55
CA HIS A 164 1.91 -10.45 -7.72
C HIS A 164 0.45 -10.18 -8.11
N ASN A 165 -0.38 -9.94 -7.10
CA ASN A 165 -1.77 -9.57 -7.35
C ASN A 165 -1.86 -8.11 -7.77
N LEU A 166 -2.63 -7.84 -8.80
CA LEU A 166 -2.97 -6.52 -9.31
C LEU A 166 -4.48 -6.41 -9.44
N GLU A 167 -5.00 -5.21 -9.31
CA GLU A 167 -6.42 -4.92 -9.47
C GLU A 167 -6.64 -3.92 -10.61
N LEU A 168 -7.59 -4.18 -11.51
CA LEU A 168 -8.27 -3.13 -12.26
C LEU A 168 -9.47 -2.66 -11.47
N ILE A 169 -9.61 -1.34 -11.31
CA ILE A 169 -10.76 -0.73 -10.65
C ILE A 169 -11.38 0.38 -11.50
N PHE A 170 -12.69 0.37 -11.65
CA PHE A 170 -13.46 1.41 -12.32
C PHE A 170 -14.43 2.06 -11.33
N PHE A 171 -14.40 3.37 -11.26
CA PHE A 171 -15.28 4.16 -10.42
C PHE A 171 -16.44 4.76 -11.25
N PRO A 172 -17.71 4.40 -10.96
CA PRO A 172 -18.84 5.05 -11.59
C PRO A 172 -18.97 6.50 -11.12
N LYS A 173 -19.83 7.27 -11.78
CA LYS A 173 -20.08 8.68 -11.44
C LYS A 173 -20.35 8.86 -9.95
N GLY A 174 -19.59 9.77 -9.32
CA GLY A 174 -19.72 10.09 -7.89
C GLY A 174 -19.01 9.14 -6.93
N LYS A 175 -18.28 8.14 -7.41
CA LYS A 175 -17.43 7.26 -6.60
C LYS A 175 -15.93 7.53 -6.87
N GLY A 176 -15.08 7.20 -5.92
CA GLY A 176 -13.65 7.45 -6.01
C GLY A 176 -13.26 8.94 -5.95
N GLN A 177 -12.03 9.25 -6.30
CA GLN A 177 -11.53 10.63 -6.34
C GLN A 177 -12.02 11.36 -7.60
N ALA A 178 -12.13 12.68 -7.53
CA ALA A 178 -12.58 13.52 -8.66
C ALA A 178 -11.74 13.33 -9.93
N LYS A 179 -10.41 13.12 -9.78
CA LYS A 179 -9.51 12.88 -10.91
C LYS A 179 -9.83 11.61 -11.70
N TRP A 180 -10.51 10.63 -11.10
CA TRP A 180 -10.91 9.38 -11.74
C TRP A 180 -12.19 9.49 -12.58
N GLN A 181 -12.90 10.61 -12.49
CA GLN A 181 -14.19 10.82 -13.18
C GLN A 181 -14.00 11.21 -14.66
N SER A 182 -12.77 11.46 -15.13
CA SER A 182 -12.49 11.77 -16.53
C SER A 182 -11.30 10.94 -17.03
N SER A 183 -11.56 10.10 -18.01
CA SER A 183 -10.51 9.28 -18.64
C SER A 183 -9.70 10.01 -19.71
N ASN A 184 -10.27 11.08 -20.30
CA ASN A 184 -9.68 11.76 -21.47
C ASN A 184 -9.26 10.77 -22.58
N GLY A 185 -10.03 9.67 -22.75
CA GLY A 185 -9.77 8.62 -23.74
C GLY A 185 -8.71 7.59 -23.35
N LYS A 186 -8.02 7.74 -22.19
CA LYS A 186 -7.06 6.77 -21.67
C LYS A 186 -7.78 5.54 -21.11
N VAL A 187 -7.14 4.37 -21.24
CA VAL A 187 -7.62 3.12 -20.64
C VAL A 187 -7.19 3.04 -19.19
N PHE A 188 -5.91 3.21 -18.90
CA PHE A 188 -5.32 3.19 -17.57
C PHE A 188 -5.04 4.63 -17.13
N LEU A 189 -5.45 5.01 -15.92
CA LEU A 189 -5.43 6.39 -15.46
C LEU A 189 -4.38 6.67 -14.40
N GLY A 190 -4.16 5.74 -13.46
CA GLY A 190 -3.26 5.87 -12.32
C GLY A 190 -3.49 4.77 -11.30
N ILE A 191 -2.97 4.94 -10.08
CA ILE A 191 -3.12 4.01 -8.97
C ILE A 191 -3.95 4.69 -7.87
N ASP A 192 -5.12 4.12 -7.53
CA ASP A 192 -5.93 4.69 -6.45
C ASP A 192 -5.36 4.34 -5.06
N HIS A 193 -4.99 3.09 -4.86
CA HIS A 193 -4.47 2.61 -3.56
C HIS A 193 -3.57 1.38 -3.72
N THR A 194 -2.84 1.07 -2.64
CA THR A 194 -2.34 -0.28 -2.37
C THR A 194 -3.21 -0.91 -1.30
N ALA A 195 -3.56 -2.19 -1.45
CA ALA A 195 -4.33 -2.91 -0.44
C ALA A 195 -3.52 -4.05 0.16
N ILE A 196 -3.67 -4.26 1.46
CA ILE A 196 -2.97 -5.28 2.24
C ILE A 196 -3.96 -6.15 3.02
N GLY A 197 -3.68 -7.46 3.07
CA GLY A 197 -4.40 -8.39 3.93
C GLY A 197 -4.07 -8.15 5.40
N VAL A 198 -5.07 -7.89 6.25
CA VAL A 198 -4.84 -7.65 7.68
C VAL A 198 -5.61 -8.65 8.55
N SER A 199 -4.99 -9.07 9.65
CA SER A 199 -5.63 -9.96 10.62
C SER A 199 -6.69 -9.25 11.45
N ASN A 200 -6.46 -7.96 11.75
CA ASN A 200 -7.36 -7.13 12.55
C ASN A 200 -7.17 -5.65 12.24
N THR A 201 -8.22 -4.99 11.75
CA THR A 201 -8.23 -3.58 11.38
C THR A 201 -7.79 -2.65 12.52
N ASP A 202 -8.29 -2.86 13.76
CA ASP A 202 -7.95 -1.98 14.87
C ASP A 202 -6.48 -2.08 15.25
N SER A 203 -5.88 -3.26 15.12
CA SER A 203 -4.44 -3.47 15.32
C SER A 203 -3.61 -2.77 14.26
N SER A 204 -4.01 -2.85 12.98
CA SER A 204 -3.33 -2.17 11.87
C SER A 204 -3.47 -0.65 11.97
N LEU A 205 -4.62 -0.13 12.44
CA LEU A 205 -4.82 1.30 12.68
C LEU A 205 -3.81 1.88 13.69
N LYS A 206 -3.32 1.10 14.67
CA LYS A 206 -2.28 1.57 15.59
C LYS A 206 -0.97 1.91 14.88
N PHE A 207 -0.62 1.14 13.84
CA PHE A 207 0.56 1.41 13.02
C PHE A 207 0.31 2.57 12.05
N TYR A 208 -0.69 2.45 11.19
CA TYR A 208 -0.88 3.39 10.07
C TYR A 208 -1.51 4.71 10.49
N ARG A 209 -2.49 4.70 11.38
CA ARG A 209 -3.16 5.92 11.85
C ARG A 209 -2.45 6.54 13.04
N ASP A 210 -2.17 5.76 14.10
CA ASP A 210 -1.75 6.33 15.39
C ASP A 210 -0.26 6.70 15.38
N ILE A 211 0.62 5.90 14.71
CA ILE A 211 2.05 6.21 14.61
C ILE A 211 2.35 7.00 13.32
N LEU A 212 1.93 6.52 12.15
CA LEU A 212 2.25 7.21 10.90
C LEU A 212 1.38 8.44 10.64
N GLY A 213 0.24 8.58 11.32
CA GLY A 213 -0.67 9.73 11.17
C GLY A 213 -1.46 9.73 9.87
N ILE A 214 -1.65 8.56 9.24
CA ILE A 214 -2.42 8.44 7.99
C ILE A 214 -3.92 8.44 8.33
N GLU A 215 -4.67 9.30 7.67
CA GLU A 215 -6.08 9.51 7.99
C GLU A 215 -6.97 8.37 7.47
N ARG A 216 -7.81 7.79 8.35
CA ARG A 216 -8.89 6.87 7.95
C ARG A 216 -9.99 7.65 7.22
N LYS A 217 -10.35 7.21 6.01
CA LYS A 217 -11.32 7.88 5.14
C LYS A 217 -12.68 7.22 5.11
N GLY A 218 -12.76 5.93 5.38
CA GLY A 218 -14.04 5.22 5.40
C GLY A 218 -13.88 3.71 5.42
N ASP A 219 -15.02 3.04 5.45
CA ASP A 219 -15.12 1.58 5.49
C ASP A 219 -16.16 1.07 4.51
N SER A 220 -15.98 -0.19 4.12
CA SER A 220 -16.96 -0.96 3.37
C SER A 220 -17.03 -2.39 3.93
N TRP A 221 -18.24 -2.95 3.92
CA TRP A 221 -18.49 -4.35 4.27
C TRP A 221 -18.90 -5.09 3.01
N ASN A 222 -17.95 -5.78 2.42
CA ASN A 222 -18.12 -6.45 1.15
C ASN A 222 -18.40 -7.94 1.35
N ASN A 223 -19.43 -8.44 0.71
CA ASN A 223 -19.79 -9.86 0.74
C ASN A 223 -20.61 -10.22 -0.52
N GLY A 224 -21.02 -11.48 -0.63
CA GLY A 224 -21.82 -11.97 -1.72
C GLY A 224 -21.02 -12.63 -2.82
N ILE A 225 -21.74 -13.06 -3.86
CA ILE A 225 -21.15 -13.85 -4.95
C ILE A 225 -20.12 -13.04 -5.76
N GLU A 226 -20.38 -11.74 -5.97
CA GLU A 226 -19.49 -10.85 -6.68
C GLU A 226 -18.16 -10.69 -5.94
N GLN A 227 -18.21 -10.58 -4.60
CA GLN A 227 -16.98 -10.50 -3.80
C GLN A 227 -16.20 -11.83 -3.83
N SER A 228 -16.89 -12.96 -3.74
CA SER A 228 -16.27 -14.28 -3.84
C SER A 228 -15.60 -14.50 -5.20
N HIS A 229 -16.25 -14.09 -6.30
CA HIS A 229 -15.71 -14.17 -7.65
C HIS A 229 -14.56 -13.18 -7.89
N LEU A 230 -14.59 -12.01 -7.24
CA LEU A 230 -13.51 -11.03 -7.31
C LEU A 230 -12.22 -11.57 -6.69
N ASN A 231 -12.31 -12.02 -5.44
CA ASN A 231 -11.14 -12.48 -4.67
C ASN A 231 -10.73 -13.93 -4.97
N PHE A 232 -11.58 -14.69 -5.65
CA PHE A 232 -11.46 -16.16 -5.79
C PHE A 232 -11.35 -16.86 -4.43
N VAL A 233 -12.16 -16.41 -3.46
CA VAL A 233 -12.28 -16.98 -2.11
C VAL A 233 -13.75 -17.26 -1.85
N GLU A 234 -14.08 -18.50 -1.56
CA GLU A 234 -15.45 -18.93 -1.37
C GLU A 234 -16.10 -18.26 -0.15
N ASN A 235 -17.34 -17.77 -0.32
CA ASN A 235 -18.12 -17.07 0.71
C ASN A 235 -17.38 -15.87 1.34
N ALA A 236 -16.49 -15.20 0.58
CA ALA A 236 -15.72 -14.08 1.08
C ALA A 236 -16.60 -12.97 1.66
N SER A 237 -16.30 -12.59 2.91
CA SER A 237 -16.87 -11.43 3.58
C SER A 237 -15.74 -10.62 4.20
N LEU A 238 -15.60 -9.36 3.79
CA LEU A 238 -14.50 -8.49 4.16
C LEU A 238 -15.00 -7.24 4.86
N HIS A 239 -14.28 -6.81 5.88
CA HIS A 239 -14.26 -5.43 6.35
C HIS A 239 -13.09 -4.72 5.67
N ILE A 240 -13.39 -3.75 4.83
CA ILE A 240 -12.42 -2.97 4.06
C ILE A 240 -12.32 -1.59 4.69
N THR A 241 -11.10 -1.13 4.97
CA THR A 241 -10.85 0.19 5.58
C THR A 241 -9.86 0.98 4.74
N GLY A 242 -10.29 2.13 4.22
CA GLY A 242 -9.46 3.01 3.42
C GLY A 242 -8.76 4.09 4.24
N LEU A 243 -7.46 4.28 4.01
CA LEU A 243 -6.65 5.34 4.60
C LEU A 243 -5.96 6.16 3.51
N ARG A 244 -5.70 7.46 3.79
CA ARG A 244 -4.95 8.32 2.86
C ARG A 244 -4.01 9.27 3.61
N ALA A 245 -2.80 9.41 3.10
CA ALA A 245 -1.94 10.55 3.40
C ALA A 245 -2.45 11.80 2.66
N ALA A 246 -1.79 12.94 2.85
CA ALA A 246 -2.16 14.18 2.14
C ALA A 246 -2.01 14.03 0.61
N GLU A 247 -1.01 13.27 0.16
CA GLU A 247 -0.70 13.06 -1.25
C GLU A 247 -0.42 11.58 -1.56
N GLY A 248 -0.57 11.20 -2.83
CA GLY A 248 -0.28 9.88 -3.36
C GLY A 248 -1.45 8.89 -3.26
N PRO A 249 -1.20 7.62 -3.58
CA PRO A 249 -2.20 6.56 -3.48
C PRO A 249 -2.60 6.29 -2.03
N GLY A 250 -3.81 5.73 -1.84
CA GLY A 250 -4.28 5.28 -0.54
C GLY A 250 -3.60 4.00 -0.06
N VAL A 251 -3.84 3.68 1.21
CA VAL A 251 -3.60 2.35 1.79
C VAL A 251 -4.94 1.78 2.18
N GLU A 252 -5.23 0.56 1.78
CA GLU A 252 -6.50 -0.12 2.07
C GLU A 252 -6.25 -1.40 2.85
N PHE A 253 -7.02 -1.64 3.91
CA PHE A 253 -6.98 -2.89 4.67
C PHE A 253 -8.08 -3.82 4.20
N LEU A 254 -7.71 -5.07 3.95
CA LEU A 254 -8.62 -6.16 3.62
C LEU A 254 -8.65 -7.15 4.79
N GLN A 255 -9.57 -6.94 5.73
CA GLN A 255 -9.79 -7.90 6.80
C GLN A 255 -10.86 -8.91 6.38
N TYR A 256 -10.45 -10.15 6.12
CA TYR A 256 -11.38 -11.24 5.85
C TYR A 256 -12.06 -11.70 7.13
N ILE A 257 -13.37 -11.52 7.21
CA ILE A 257 -14.21 -12.00 8.30
C ILE A 257 -14.60 -13.46 8.05
N VAL A 258 -14.92 -13.78 6.79
CA VAL A 258 -15.18 -15.14 6.31
C VAL A 258 -14.32 -15.36 5.06
N PRO A 259 -13.56 -16.44 4.98
CA PRO A 259 -13.34 -17.53 5.96
C PRO A 259 -12.41 -17.15 7.12
N GLY A 260 -11.96 -15.92 7.23
CA GLY A 260 -10.91 -15.43 8.09
C GLY A 260 -9.60 -15.27 7.33
N PRO A 261 -8.52 -14.80 8.01
CA PRO A 261 -7.20 -14.69 7.40
C PRO A 261 -6.67 -16.08 7.02
N GLY A 262 -5.96 -16.15 5.91
CA GLY A 262 -5.25 -17.34 5.45
C GLY A 262 -3.88 -17.50 6.13
N LYS A 263 -2.85 -17.79 5.33
CA LYS A 263 -1.48 -17.98 5.81
C LYS A 263 -0.92 -16.69 6.38
N ALA A 264 -0.21 -16.81 7.50
CA ALA A 264 0.54 -15.70 8.06
C ALA A 264 1.70 -15.30 7.15
N TYR A 265 2.12 -14.05 7.25
CA TYR A 265 3.37 -13.57 6.64
C TYR A 265 4.54 -14.38 7.22
N PRO A 266 5.41 -15.00 6.40
CA PRO A 266 6.51 -15.80 6.92
C PRO A 266 7.42 -14.98 7.84
N ALA A 267 7.65 -15.45 9.09
CA ALA A 267 8.42 -14.70 10.09
C ALA A 267 9.88 -14.44 9.70
N ASP A 268 10.42 -15.32 8.84
CA ASP A 268 11.78 -15.24 8.27
C ASP A 268 11.82 -14.52 6.91
N SER A 269 10.74 -13.82 6.55
CA SER A 269 10.62 -13.09 5.30
C SER A 269 11.70 -12.02 5.17
N ARG A 270 12.32 -11.98 3.98
CA ARG A 270 13.39 -11.04 3.63
C ARG A 270 12.88 -10.04 2.60
N THR A 271 13.63 -8.98 2.39
CA THR A 271 13.26 -7.94 1.40
C THR A 271 13.48 -8.38 -0.05
N ASP A 272 14.29 -9.41 -0.28
CA ASP A 272 14.48 -10.02 -1.61
C ASP A 272 13.47 -11.15 -1.94
N ASP A 273 12.61 -11.58 -1.01
CA ASP A 273 11.53 -12.50 -1.33
C ASP A 273 10.53 -11.84 -2.31
N ILE A 274 10.04 -12.59 -3.30
CA ILE A 274 9.16 -12.05 -4.35
C ILE A 274 7.83 -11.53 -3.79
N TRP A 275 7.32 -12.07 -2.69
CA TRP A 275 6.13 -11.53 -2.02
C TRP A 275 6.43 -10.26 -1.17
N HIS A 276 7.68 -9.76 -1.15
CA HIS A 276 7.98 -8.53 -0.44
C HIS A 276 7.55 -7.31 -1.24
N TRP A 277 6.63 -6.58 -0.66
CA TRP A 277 6.25 -5.23 -1.08
C TRP A 277 6.63 -4.25 0.02
N GLN A 278 6.84 -2.99 -0.35
CA GLN A 278 7.02 -1.91 0.62
C GLN A 278 6.28 -0.66 0.19
N THR A 279 5.39 -0.14 1.03
CA THR A 279 4.81 1.17 0.80
C THR A 279 5.82 2.23 1.19
N ILE A 280 6.16 3.15 0.27
CA ILE A 280 7.18 4.18 0.48
C ILE A 280 6.51 5.45 0.97
N PHE A 281 6.76 5.78 2.22
CA PHE A 281 6.20 6.94 2.91
C PHE A 281 7.25 8.05 3.04
N ILE A 282 6.86 9.30 2.74
CA ILE A 282 7.70 10.47 2.92
C ILE A 282 7.29 11.23 4.19
N THR A 283 8.29 11.58 4.98
CA THR A 283 8.17 12.37 6.20
C THR A 283 9.19 13.51 6.21
N ASP A 284 9.01 14.51 7.07
CA ASP A 284 10.05 15.52 7.35
C ASP A 284 11.03 15.07 8.42
N ASP A 285 10.70 14.05 9.21
CA ASP A 285 11.50 13.62 10.36
C ASP A 285 11.45 12.09 10.50
N ALA A 286 12.32 11.40 9.75
CA ALA A 286 12.44 9.94 9.84
C ALA A 286 13.08 9.49 11.17
N GLU A 287 13.90 10.34 11.81
CA GLU A 287 14.53 10.00 13.09
C GLU A 287 13.52 9.93 14.22
N LYS A 288 12.56 10.85 14.26
CA LYS A 288 11.45 10.80 15.21
C LYS A 288 10.66 9.50 15.07
N LEU A 289 10.23 9.17 13.84
CA LEU A 289 9.50 7.92 13.58
C LEU A 289 10.33 6.67 13.90
N TYR A 290 11.62 6.66 13.54
CA TYR A 290 12.52 5.57 13.88
C TYR A 290 12.57 5.33 15.38
N ASN A 291 12.68 6.39 16.19
CA ASN A 291 12.71 6.29 17.66
C ASN A 291 11.37 5.81 18.23
N GLU A 292 10.23 6.20 17.67
CA GLU A 292 8.92 5.66 18.04
C GLU A 292 8.84 4.16 17.78
N PHE A 293 9.22 3.71 16.58
CA PHE A 293 9.22 2.29 16.23
C PHE A 293 10.24 1.47 17.03
N LYS A 294 11.42 2.01 17.31
CA LYS A 294 12.44 1.36 18.14
C LYS A 294 11.94 1.05 19.57
N ASN A 295 11.04 1.86 20.08
CA ASN A 295 10.44 1.70 21.41
C ASN A 295 9.11 0.92 21.39
N SER A 296 8.74 0.37 20.21
CA SER A 296 7.53 -0.41 20.01
C SER A 296 7.84 -1.90 19.84
N PHE A 297 6.82 -2.71 19.62
CA PHE A 297 6.96 -4.14 19.28
C PHE A 297 7.14 -4.40 17.78
N TYR A 298 7.05 -3.38 16.93
CA TYR A 298 7.16 -3.52 15.48
C TYR A 298 8.60 -3.85 15.06
N LYS A 299 8.74 -4.74 14.07
CA LYS A 299 10.05 -5.21 13.62
C LYS A 299 10.67 -4.22 12.63
N ILE A 300 11.71 -3.52 13.05
CA ILE A 300 12.55 -2.76 12.12
C ILE A 300 13.43 -3.76 11.36
N ILE A 301 13.39 -3.72 10.01
CA ILE A 301 14.21 -4.54 9.13
C ILE A 301 15.60 -3.94 9.01
N SER A 302 15.67 -2.63 8.80
CA SER A 302 16.94 -1.89 8.75
C SER A 302 17.60 -1.94 10.12
N GLY A 303 18.86 -2.39 10.19
CA GLY A 303 19.58 -2.53 11.47
C GLY A 303 19.70 -1.22 12.25
N GLN A 304 19.55 -0.08 11.57
CA GLN A 304 19.61 1.27 12.12
C GLN A 304 18.85 2.27 11.23
N LEU A 305 18.75 3.51 11.69
CA LEU A 305 18.38 4.63 10.82
C LEU A 305 19.54 4.87 9.83
N VAL A 306 19.26 4.71 8.54
CA VAL A 306 20.28 4.75 7.48
C VAL A 306 20.30 6.10 6.82
N GLN A 307 21.49 6.66 6.61
CA GLN A 307 21.69 7.86 5.83
C GLN A 307 21.98 7.50 4.37
N LEU A 308 21.17 8.00 3.46
CA LEU A 308 21.31 7.80 2.02
C LEU A 308 21.81 9.08 1.36
N TYR A 309 22.78 8.93 0.45
CA TYR A 309 23.38 10.05 -0.28
C TYR A 309 23.00 10.01 -1.75
N ALA A 310 22.48 11.13 -2.26
CA ALA A 310 22.30 11.30 -3.69
C ALA A 310 23.63 11.69 -4.37
N LYS A 311 23.73 11.46 -5.68
CA LYS A 311 24.94 11.79 -6.46
C LYS A 311 25.30 13.29 -6.45
N ASP A 312 24.35 14.15 -6.19
CA ASP A 312 24.52 15.61 -6.09
C ASP A 312 24.87 16.10 -4.67
N GLY A 313 25.14 15.19 -3.74
CA GLY A 313 25.52 15.46 -2.36
C GLY A 313 24.36 15.67 -1.40
N ARG A 314 23.13 15.72 -1.88
CA ARG A 314 21.96 15.75 -1.01
C ARG A 314 21.83 14.43 -0.25
N HIS A 315 21.19 14.47 0.90
CA HIS A 315 21.00 13.29 1.71
C HIS A 315 19.59 13.18 2.28
N SER A 316 19.22 12.00 2.69
CA SER A 316 17.98 11.71 3.39
C SER A 316 18.20 10.55 4.35
N LYS A 317 17.40 10.48 5.41
CA LYS A 317 17.40 9.32 6.31
C LYS A 317 16.25 8.40 5.93
N ALA A 318 16.48 7.09 6.09
CA ALA A 318 15.47 6.08 5.78
C ALA A 318 15.61 4.85 6.67
N PHE A 319 14.50 4.13 6.84
CA PHE A 319 14.46 2.81 7.45
C PHE A 319 13.23 2.03 6.96
N ILE A 320 13.29 0.72 7.08
CA ILE A 320 12.16 -0.17 6.78
C ILE A 320 11.67 -0.81 8.08
N VAL A 321 10.37 -0.79 8.27
CA VAL A 321 9.69 -1.40 9.41
C VAL A 321 8.50 -2.23 8.93
N ARG A 322 8.21 -3.34 9.63
CA ARG A 322 7.02 -4.16 9.37
C ARG A 322 5.90 -3.82 10.34
N ASP A 323 4.67 -3.79 9.83
CA ASP A 323 3.48 -3.73 10.67
C ASP A 323 3.24 -5.04 11.43
N GLY A 324 2.13 -5.13 12.17
CA GLY A 324 1.81 -6.29 13.00
C GLY A 324 1.55 -7.59 12.20
N ASP A 325 1.16 -7.48 10.94
CA ASP A 325 0.89 -8.61 10.05
C ASP A 325 2.07 -8.94 9.11
N GLY A 326 3.11 -8.10 9.08
CA GLY A 326 4.35 -8.34 8.34
C GLY A 326 4.56 -7.47 7.10
N HIS A 327 3.62 -6.59 6.74
CA HIS A 327 3.77 -5.69 5.59
C HIS A 327 4.84 -4.63 5.87
N ALA A 328 5.66 -4.33 4.86
CA ALA A 328 6.75 -3.40 5.03
C ALA A 328 6.38 -1.96 4.63
N ALA A 329 6.81 -1.04 5.47
CA ALA A 329 6.81 0.40 5.23
C ALA A 329 8.26 0.89 5.13
N LEU A 330 8.64 1.46 3.99
CA LEU A 330 9.87 2.23 3.85
C LEU A 330 9.58 3.67 4.22
N ILE A 331 10.10 4.13 5.33
CA ILE A 331 10.00 5.53 5.78
C ILE A 331 11.25 6.28 5.31
N ARG A 332 11.05 7.37 4.56
CA ARG A 332 12.14 8.17 4.00
C ARG A 332 11.89 9.66 4.22
N GLU A 333 12.92 10.39 4.64
CA GLU A 333 12.88 11.85 4.68
C GLU A 333 12.80 12.46 3.28
N THR A 334 12.17 13.64 3.21
CA THR A 334 12.34 14.52 2.06
C THR A 334 13.83 14.79 1.84
N VAL A 335 14.30 14.71 0.60
CA VAL A 335 15.72 14.96 0.27
C VAL A 335 16.01 16.45 0.48
N ASN A 336 16.96 16.76 1.37
CA ASN A 336 17.41 18.13 1.68
C ASN A 336 18.69 18.47 0.88
#